data_7099d8621422184872df3c3ce7d76f74
#
_entry.id   7099d8621422184872df3c3ce7d76f74
#
_cell.length_a   1.000
_cell.length_b   1.000
_cell.length_c   1.000
_cell.angle_alpha   90.00
_cell.angle_beta   90.00
_cell.angle_gamma   90.00
#
_symmetry.space_group_name_H-M   'P 1'
#
loop_
_entity.id
_entity.type
_entity.pdbx_description
1 polymer ?
#
loop_
_entity_poly.entity_id
_entity_poly.type
_entity_poly.pdbx_seq_one_letter_code
_entity_poly.pdbx_strand_id
1 'polypeptide(L)'
;NNYVTISIGAGEIWDDFVKWAISKNFGGVENLISIPGFVGGAPIQNIGAYGVEIKDVFVSCSGYFLDTIEKKKFKLNDCQFSYRSSIFKKSLRNKFIITEVVLQLSKTNHKISKSYKSINDALNKKKIHNPTIKDIARIVSKIRENKLPDPSLIGNSGSFFKNPIVSIDLLN
;
A
#
# COMPACT_ATOMS: atom_id res chain seq x y z
N ASN A 1 -16.46 16.14 -8.28
CA ASN A 1 -15.82 15.34 -7.21
C ASN A 1 -14.48 14.80 -7.72
N ASN A 2 -13.37 15.23 -7.10
CA ASN A 2 -12.02 14.88 -7.51
C ASN A 2 -11.57 13.50 -7.02
N TYR A 3 -12.42 12.78 -6.31
CA TYR A 3 -12.12 11.48 -5.71
C TYR A 3 -13.14 10.44 -6.11
N VAL A 4 -12.72 9.19 -6.06
CA VAL A 4 -13.55 8.00 -6.20
C VAL A 4 -13.34 7.11 -4.97
N THR A 5 -14.43 6.57 -4.44
CA THR A 5 -14.39 5.56 -3.37
C THR A 5 -14.63 4.19 -4.01
N ILE A 6 -13.74 3.26 -3.74
CA ILE A 6 -13.73 1.93 -4.34
C ILE A 6 -13.79 0.89 -3.23
N SER A 7 -14.75 -0.03 -3.33
CA SER A 7 -14.83 -1.23 -2.50
C SER A 7 -14.18 -2.39 -3.24
N ILE A 8 -13.27 -3.11 -2.56
CA ILE A 8 -12.44 -4.15 -3.15
C ILE A 8 -12.55 -5.40 -2.27
N GLY A 9 -12.81 -6.55 -2.89
CA GLY A 9 -12.79 -7.84 -2.20
C GLY A 9 -11.39 -8.14 -1.63
N ALA A 10 -11.35 -8.66 -0.41
CA ALA A 10 -10.07 -8.96 0.26
C ALA A 10 -9.22 -10.01 -0.46
N GLY A 11 -9.84 -10.88 -1.25
CA GLY A 11 -9.18 -11.91 -2.05
C GLY A 11 -8.59 -11.43 -3.38
N GLU A 12 -8.81 -10.17 -3.76
CA GLU A 12 -8.20 -9.60 -4.97
C GLU A 12 -6.68 -9.47 -4.79
N ILE A 13 -5.92 -9.72 -5.87
CA ILE A 13 -4.46 -9.53 -5.87
C ILE A 13 -4.16 -8.03 -5.80
N TRP A 14 -3.35 -7.62 -4.83
CA TRP A 14 -3.02 -6.23 -4.60
C TRP A 14 -2.41 -5.53 -5.83
N ASP A 15 -1.45 -6.17 -6.48
CA ASP A 15 -0.76 -5.60 -7.64
C ASP A 15 -1.70 -5.43 -8.85
N ASP A 16 -2.62 -6.35 -9.06
CA ASP A 16 -3.63 -6.25 -10.12
C ASP A 16 -4.61 -5.10 -9.86
N PHE A 17 -5.04 -4.93 -8.60
CA PHE A 17 -5.83 -3.78 -8.20
C PHE A 17 -5.09 -2.46 -8.47
N VAL A 18 -3.80 -2.35 -8.11
CA VAL A 18 -3.01 -1.14 -8.35
C VAL A 18 -2.88 -0.85 -9.85
N LYS A 19 -2.56 -1.85 -10.65
CA LYS A 19 -2.50 -1.74 -12.13
C LYS A 19 -3.83 -1.28 -12.72
N TRP A 20 -4.93 -1.86 -12.26
CA TRP A 20 -6.27 -1.46 -12.66
C TRP A 20 -6.55 0.01 -12.29
N ALA A 21 -6.27 0.44 -11.06
CA ALA A 21 -6.46 1.81 -10.61
C ALA A 21 -5.69 2.80 -11.49
N ILE A 22 -4.42 2.51 -11.78
CA ILE A 22 -3.58 3.33 -12.67
C ILE A 22 -4.15 3.37 -14.09
N SER A 23 -4.68 2.27 -14.62
CA SER A 23 -5.32 2.22 -15.95
C SER A 23 -6.53 3.14 -16.05
N LYS A 24 -7.27 3.31 -14.95
CA LYS A 24 -8.42 4.22 -14.81
C LYS A 24 -8.02 5.66 -14.44
N ASN A 25 -6.74 5.94 -14.36
CA ASN A 25 -6.19 7.22 -13.89
C ASN A 25 -6.61 7.55 -12.45
N PHE A 26 -6.66 6.55 -11.56
CA PHE A 26 -6.92 6.73 -10.14
C PHE A 26 -5.59 6.67 -9.37
N GLY A 27 -5.23 7.79 -8.70
CA GLY A 27 -3.95 7.96 -8.00
C GLY A 27 -4.05 7.83 -6.49
N GLY A 28 -2.90 7.57 -5.87
CA GLY A 28 -2.72 7.42 -4.42
C GLY A 28 -2.15 6.07 -4.01
N VAL A 29 -2.09 5.09 -4.94
CA VAL A 29 -1.53 3.75 -4.68
C VAL A 29 -0.38 3.39 -5.63
N GLU A 30 0.00 4.25 -6.53
CA GLU A 30 1.03 4.01 -7.56
C GLU A 30 2.41 3.65 -6.99
N ASN A 31 2.76 4.21 -5.82
CA ASN A 31 4.00 3.89 -5.10
C ASN A 31 3.98 2.48 -4.47
N LEU A 32 2.79 1.89 -4.33
CA LEU A 32 2.57 0.58 -3.73
C LEU A 32 2.43 -0.55 -4.77
N ILE A 33 2.74 -0.26 -6.04
CA ILE A 33 2.75 -1.25 -7.12
C ILE A 33 3.80 -2.35 -6.89
N SER A 34 3.55 -3.53 -7.43
CA SER A 34 4.42 -4.71 -7.33
C SER A 34 4.65 -5.20 -5.88
N ILE A 35 3.80 -4.81 -4.91
CA ILE A 35 3.80 -5.43 -3.59
C ILE A 35 3.01 -6.75 -3.70
N PRO A 36 3.61 -7.90 -3.35
CA PRO A 36 2.92 -9.18 -3.40
C PRO A 36 1.85 -9.29 -2.32
N GLY A 37 0.84 -10.13 -2.56
CA GLY A 37 -0.22 -10.45 -1.62
C GLY A 37 -1.59 -9.95 -2.06
N PHE A 38 -2.55 -10.03 -1.14
CA PHE A 38 -3.96 -9.73 -1.38
C PHE A 38 -4.37 -8.40 -0.74
N VAL A 39 -5.44 -7.81 -1.27
CA VAL A 39 -6.01 -6.55 -0.77
C VAL A 39 -6.34 -6.62 0.72
N GLY A 40 -6.90 -7.76 1.20
CA GLY A 40 -7.21 -7.94 2.62
C GLY A 40 -6.00 -7.97 3.55
N GLY A 41 -4.82 -8.31 3.03
CA GLY A 41 -3.56 -8.26 3.77
C GLY A 41 -3.00 -6.84 3.94
N ALA A 42 -3.39 -5.92 3.09
CA ALA A 42 -2.85 -4.56 3.06
C ALA A 42 -3.07 -3.78 4.38
N PRO A 43 -4.28 -3.79 5.01
CA PRO A 43 -4.49 -3.11 6.28
C PRO A 43 -3.81 -3.78 7.48
N ILE A 44 -3.50 -5.08 7.40
CA ILE A 44 -2.96 -5.84 8.54
C ILE A 44 -1.70 -5.17 9.09
N GLN A 45 -0.81 -4.79 8.24
CA GLN A 45 0.45 -4.14 8.63
C GLN A 45 0.63 -2.74 8.04
N ASN A 46 -0.47 -2.08 7.64
CA ASN A 46 -0.38 -0.76 7.02
C ASN A 46 0.70 -0.77 5.93
N ILE A 47 0.50 -1.57 4.87
CA ILE A 47 1.52 -1.71 3.81
C ILE A 47 1.99 -0.34 3.36
N GLY A 48 3.27 -0.22 3.07
CA GLY A 48 3.85 1.04 2.65
C GLY A 48 5.17 0.84 1.93
N ALA A 49 5.40 1.68 0.94
CA ALA A 49 6.62 1.72 0.16
C ALA A 49 6.82 3.13 -0.43
N TYR A 50 8.06 3.52 -0.61
CA TYR A 50 8.42 4.75 -1.32
C TYR A 50 7.67 6.00 -0.84
N GLY A 51 7.50 6.13 0.48
CA GLY A 51 6.91 7.31 1.12
C GLY A 51 5.38 7.36 1.12
N VAL A 52 4.70 6.26 0.75
CA VAL A 52 3.23 6.13 0.79
C VAL A 52 2.85 4.92 1.64
N GLU A 53 1.80 5.04 2.43
CA GLU A 53 1.21 3.95 3.20
C GLU A 53 -0.28 3.78 2.83
N ILE A 54 -0.84 2.57 3.00
CA ILE A 54 -2.25 2.35 2.67
C ILE A 54 -3.19 3.25 3.48
N LYS A 55 -2.84 3.60 4.72
CA LYS A 55 -3.63 4.52 5.55
C LYS A 55 -3.90 5.87 4.88
N ASP A 56 -3.05 6.30 3.95
CA ASP A 56 -3.16 7.60 3.27
C ASP A 56 -4.37 7.66 2.32
N VAL A 57 -4.87 6.49 1.88
CA VAL A 57 -6.04 6.35 1.01
C VAL A 57 -7.15 5.48 1.62
N PHE A 58 -6.94 4.95 2.82
CA PHE A 58 -7.85 4.02 3.47
C PHE A 58 -9.10 4.74 4.01
N VAL A 59 -10.27 4.19 3.74
CA VAL A 59 -11.56 4.65 4.27
C VAL A 59 -12.05 3.71 5.36
N SER A 60 -12.13 2.42 5.05
CA SER A 60 -12.63 1.39 5.97
C SER A 60 -12.27 0.00 5.49
N CYS A 61 -12.39 -0.99 6.38
CA CYS A 61 -12.50 -2.38 6.01
C CYS A 61 -13.63 -3.05 6.78
N SER A 62 -14.15 -4.13 6.21
CA SER A 62 -15.18 -4.96 6.83
C SER A 62 -14.74 -6.42 6.86
N GLY A 63 -15.25 -7.18 7.81
CA GLY A 63 -14.92 -8.60 7.96
C GLY A 63 -15.67 -9.22 9.10
N TYR A 64 -15.16 -10.34 9.60
CA TYR A 64 -15.82 -11.15 10.62
C TYR A 64 -14.85 -11.50 11.76
N PHE A 65 -15.34 -11.47 12.99
CA PHE A 65 -14.66 -12.10 14.10
C PHE A 65 -14.70 -13.63 13.92
N LEU A 66 -13.59 -14.31 14.19
CA LEU A 66 -13.47 -15.75 13.94
C LEU A 66 -14.17 -16.61 14.98
N ASP A 67 -14.37 -16.08 16.19
CA ASP A 67 -15.03 -16.76 17.31
C ASP A 67 -16.57 -16.61 17.27
N THR A 68 -17.06 -15.41 16.98
CA THR A 68 -18.49 -15.08 17.04
C THR A 68 -19.17 -15.05 15.69
N ILE A 69 -18.38 -15.04 14.60
CA ILE A 69 -18.85 -14.81 13.22
C ILE A 69 -19.61 -13.47 13.09
N GLU A 70 -19.43 -12.57 14.04
CA GLU A 70 -20.04 -11.25 13.99
C GLU A 70 -19.34 -10.39 12.94
N LYS A 71 -20.14 -9.74 12.09
CA LYS A 71 -19.64 -8.81 11.08
C LYS A 71 -19.30 -7.46 11.73
N LYS A 72 -18.10 -6.94 11.43
CA LYS A 72 -17.65 -5.62 11.92
C LYS A 72 -17.04 -4.81 10.80
N LYS A 73 -17.30 -3.49 10.83
CA LYS A 73 -16.66 -2.49 9.97
C LYS A 73 -15.74 -1.62 10.82
N PHE A 74 -14.50 -1.45 10.38
CA PHE A 74 -13.49 -0.58 10.99
C PHE A 74 -13.23 0.60 10.06
N LYS A 75 -13.34 1.83 10.56
CA LYS A 75 -12.94 3.05 9.88
C LYS A 75 -11.44 3.32 10.12
N LEU A 76 -10.88 4.30 9.43
CA LEU A 76 -9.47 4.67 9.52
C LEU A 76 -8.98 4.80 10.98
N ASN A 77 -9.69 5.56 11.82
CA ASN A 77 -9.30 5.79 13.21
C ASN A 77 -9.36 4.52 14.08
N ASP A 78 -10.28 3.62 13.78
CA ASP A 78 -10.44 2.36 14.51
C ASP A 78 -9.26 1.42 14.28
N CYS A 79 -8.61 1.51 13.11
CA CYS A 79 -7.52 0.63 12.71
C CYS A 79 -6.19 0.90 13.44
N GLN A 80 -6.03 2.05 14.10
CA GLN A 80 -4.82 2.43 14.85
C GLN A 80 -3.53 2.20 14.04
N PHE A 81 -3.54 2.64 12.78
CA PHE A 81 -2.41 2.47 11.89
C PHE A 81 -1.16 3.17 12.41
N SER A 82 -0.06 2.46 12.36
CA SER A 82 1.28 2.99 12.62
C SER A 82 2.27 2.30 11.68
N TYR A 83 3.55 2.65 11.75
CA TYR A 83 4.57 2.07 10.89
C TYR A 83 4.57 0.54 10.95
N ARG A 84 4.19 -0.10 9.86
CA ARG A 84 4.06 -1.57 9.68
C ARG A 84 3.19 -2.23 10.75
N SER A 85 2.15 -1.55 11.23
CA SER A 85 1.29 -2.03 12.30
C SER A 85 -0.14 -1.50 12.19
N SER A 86 -1.08 -2.28 12.73
CA SER A 86 -2.49 -1.94 12.95
C SER A 86 -3.05 -2.73 14.13
N ILE A 87 -4.32 -2.53 14.47
CA ILE A 87 -5.00 -3.37 15.47
C ILE A 87 -5.05 -4.85 15.06
N PHE A 88 -5.14 -5.12 13.74
CA PHE A 88 -5.20 -6.48 13.19
C PHE A 88 -3.90 -7.26 13.42
N LYS A 89 -2.79 -6.56 13.64
CA LYS A 89 -1.49 -7.15 13.99
C LYS A 89 -1.25 -7.20 15.51
N LYS A 90 -2.10 -6.54 16.29
CA LYS A 90 -2.04 -6.42 17.76
C LYS A 90 -3.22 -7.14 18.44
N SER A 91 -4.19 -6.37 18.94
CA SER A 91 -5.32 -6.88 19.73
C SER A 91 -6.28 -7.80 18.96
N LEU A 92 -6.38 -7.63 17.63
CA LEU A 92 -7.21 -8.47 16.76
C LEU A 92 -6.41 -9.53 15.98
N ARG A 93 -5.14 -9.75 16.34
CA ARG A 93 -4.33 -10.77 15.70
C ARG A 93 -4.98 -12.16 15.86
N ASN A 94 -5.17 -12.85 14.72
CA ASN A 94 -5.82 -14.16 14.63
C ASN A 94 -7.26 -14.20 15.17
N LYS A 95 -7.92 -13.04 15.30
CA LYS A 95 -9.31 -12.95 15.78
C LYS A 95 -10.27 -12.40 14.75
N PHE A 96 -9.77 -11.79 13.69
CA PHE A 96 -10.59 -11.11 12.69
C PHE A 96 -10.08 -11.39 11.28
N ILE A 97 -11.00 -11.72 10.36
CA ILE A 97 -10.71 -11.87 8.93
C ILE A 97 -11.33 -10.71 8.16
N ILE A 98 -10.51 -10.00 7.38
CA ILE A 98 -10.96 -8.92 6.50
C ILE A 98 -11.52 -9.55 5.23
N THR A 99 -12.72 -9.14 4.81
CA THR A 99 -13.37 -9.61 3.57
C THR A 99 -13.53 -8.51 2.53
N GLU A 100 -13.43 -7.25 2.94
CA GLU A 100 -13.58 -6.08 2.07
C GLU A 100 -12.69 -4.94 2.56
N VAL A 101 -12.10 -4.20 1.63
CA VAL A 101 -11.35 -2.96 1.90
C VAL A 101 -11.93 -1.84 1.03
N VAL A 102 -12.13 -0.67 1.61
CA VAL A 102 -12.62 0.52 0.91
C VAL A 102 -11.51 1.57 0.91
N LEU A 103 -11.14 2.01 -0.28
CA LEU A 103 -10.14 3.04 -0.51
C LEU A 103 -10.74 4.26 -1.21
N GLN A 104 -10.17 5.44 -0.95
CA GLN A 104 -10.50 6.67 -1.67
C GLN A 104 -9.29 7.12 -2.48
N LEU A 105 -9.44 7.15 -3.80
CA LEU A 105 -8.38 7.49 -4.75
C LEU A 105 -8.72 8.80 -5.47
N SER A 106 -7.68 9.55 -5.87
CA SER A 106 -7.85 10.76 -6.66
C SER A 106 -8.13 10.44 -8.12
N LYS A 107 -9.06 11.18 -8.76
CA LYS A 107 -9.38 11.09 -10.20
C LYS A 107 -8.60 12.11 -11.01
N THR A 108 -8.28 13.24 -10.39
CA THR A 108 -7.59 14.38 -10.99
C THR A 108 -6.70 15.03 -9.93
N ASN A 109 -5.78 15.90 -10.36
CA ASN A 109 -4.88 16.64 -9.45
C ASN A 109 -4.15 15.72 -8.47
N HIS A 110 -3.56 14.64 -9.00
CA HIS A 110 -2.88 13.63 -8.22
C HIS A 110 -1.74 14.23 -7.39
N LYS A 111 -1.73 13.95 -6.09
CA LYS A 111 -0.61 14.31 -5.22
C LYS A 111 0.50 13.27 -5.39
N ILE A 112 1.43 13.55 -6.28
CA ILE A 112 2.54 12.65 -6.60
C ILE A 112 3.58 12.64 -5.47
N SER A 113 3.80 11.48 -4.86
CA SER A 113 4.88 11.27 -3.88
C SER A 113 6.18 10.89 -4.60
N LYS A 114 7.15 11.80 -4.59
CA LYS A 114 8.48 11.61 -5.20
C LYS A 114 9.63 11.88 -4.24
N SER A 115 9.36 11.99 -2.95
CA SER A 115 10.35 12.32 -1.91
C SER A 115 11.41 11.23 -1.71
N TYR A 116 11.15 10.01 -2.17
CA TYR A 116 12.08 8.89 -2.01
C TYR A 116 13.26 9.04 -3.00
N LYS A 117 14.49 9.04 -2.49
CA LYS A 117 15.70 9.33 -3.26
C LYS A 117 15.78 8.53 -4.57
N SER A 118 15.56 7.23 -4.53
CA SER A 118 15.66 6.40 -5.74
C SER A 118 14.62 6.74 -6.82
N ILE A 119 13.44 7.27 -6.44
CA ILE A 119 12.45 7.76 -7.40
C ILE A 119 12.93 9.08 -8.01
N ASN A 120 13.40 10.01 -7.18
CA ASN A 120 13.94 11.29 -7.66
C ASN A 120 15.11 11.10 -8.62
N ASP A 121 16.06 10.24 -8.28
CA ASP A 121 17.21 9.94 -9.13
C ASP A 121 16.78 9.37 -10.48
N ALA A 122 15.78 8.47 -10.48
CA ALA A 122 15.24 7.89 -11.71
C ALA A 122 14.48 8.92 -12.57
N LEU A 123 13.71 9.82 -11.96
CA LEU A 123 13.02 10.91 -12.65
C LEU A 123 14.02 11.86 -13.30
N ASN A 124 15.05 12.28 -12.56
CA ASN A 124 16.11 13.15 -13.05
C ASN A 124 16.87 12.52 -14.21
N LYS A 125 17.26 11.25 -14.09
CA LYS A 125 17.93 10.49 -15.17
C LYS A 125 17.09 10.45 -16.45
N LYS A 126 15.76 10.35 -16.32
CA LYS A 126 14.82 10.35 -17.45
C LYS A 126 14.35 11.73 -17.89
N LYS A 127 14.82 12.81 -17.23
CA LYS A 127 14.42 14.21 -17.49
C LYS A 127 12.89 14.43 -17.37
N ILE A 128 12.23 13.71 -16.44
CA ILE A 128 10.78 13.83 -16.19
C ILE A 128 10.57 14.83 -15.05
N HIS A 129 10.17 16.05 -15.39
CA HIS A 129 9.96 17.14 -14.41
C HIS A 129 8.57 17.10 -13.77
N ASN A 130 7.55 16.75 -14.55
CA ASN A 130 6.16 16.66 -14.12
C ASN A 130 5.64 15.22 -14.26
N PRO A 131 6.01 14.31 -13.34
CA PRO A 131 5.64 12.91 -13.44
C PRO A 131 4.14 12.70 -13.24
N THR A 132 3.59 11.76 -14.00
CA THR A 132 2.24 11.22 -13.81
C THR A 132 2.28 10.03 -12.86
N ILE A 133 1.09 9.57 -12.39
CA ILE A 133 0.97 8.33 -11.62
C ILE A 133 1.52 7.12 -12.39
N LYS A 134 1.39 7.11 -13.73
CA LYS A 134 1.94 6.06 -14.60
C LYS A 134 3.48 6.07 -14.60
N ASP A 135 4.09 7.27 -14.57
CA ASP A 135 5.55 7.38 -14.53
C ASP A 135 6.10 6.88 -13.20
N ILE A 136 5.46 7.24 -12.08
CA ILE A 136 5.83 6.74 -10.74
C ILE A 136 5.71 5.22 -10.69
N ALA A 137 4.57 4.67 -11.09
CA ALA A 137 4.36 3.23 -11.09
C ALA A 137 5.43 2.48 -11.90
N ARG A 138 5.74 2.96 -13.11
CA ARG A 138 6.78 2.38 -13.97
C ARG A 138 8.16 2.43 -13.32
N ILE A 139 8.50 3.55 -12.67
CA ILE A 139 9.78 3.71 -11.97
C ILE A 139 9.85 2.77 -10.77
N VAL A 140 8.80 2.71 -9.95
CA VAL A 140 8.74 1.85 -8.77
C VAL A 140 8.84 0.38 -9.17
N SER A 141 8.06 -0.08 -10.17
CA SER A 141 8.16 -1.45 -10.69
C SER A 141 9.59 -1.78 -11.10
N LYS A 142 10.24 -0.90 -11.88
CA LYS A 142 11.63 -1.12 -12.33
C LYS A 142 12.64 -1.17 -11.19
N ILE A 143 12.49 -0.32 -10.16
CA ILE A 143 13.35 -0.35 -8.99
C ILE A 143 13.18 -1.67 -8.24
N ARG A 144 11.93 -2.17 -8.12
CA ARG A 144 11.63 -3.44 -7.44
C ARG A 144 12.14 -4.64 -8.21
N GLU A 145 11.91 -4.72 -9.52
CA GLU A 145 12.45 -5.76 -10.41
C GLU A 145 13.97 -5.90 -10.31
N ASN A 146 14.68 -4.78 -10.16
CA ASN A 146 16.15 -4.79 -10.01
C ASN A 146 16.63 -5.22 -8.61
N LYS A 147 15.75 -5.19 -7.60
CA LYS A 147 16.13 -5.46 -6.19
C LYS A 147 15.59 -6.79 -5.66
N LEU A 148 14.51 -7.29 -6.21
CA LEU A 148 13.81 -8.46 -5.71
C LEU A 148 13.67 -9.47 -6.84
N PRO A 149 13.85 -10.76 -6.57
CA PRO A 149 13.56 -11.80 -7.56
C PRO A 149 12.06 -11.80 -7.87
N ASP A 150 11.71 -12.27 -9.07
CA ASP A 150 10.32 -12.48 -9.47
C ASP A 150 9.67 -13.52 -8.53
N PRO A 151 8.57 -13.17 -7.83
CA PRO A 151 7.90 -14.11 -6.92
C PRO A 151 7.38 -15.38 -7.60
N SER A 152 7.16 -15.36 -8.91
CA SER A 152 6.76 -16.55 -9.69
C SER A 152 7.91 -17.53 -9.90
N LEU A 153 9.16 -17.05 -9.85
CA LEU A 153 10.37 -17.86 -10.02
C LEU A 153 10.97 -18.24 -8.67
N ILE A 154 11.04 -17.30 -7.75
CA ILE A 154 11.56 -17.49 -6.39
C ILE A 154 10.61 -16.82 -5.42
N GLY A 155 9.88 -17.63 -4.63
CA GLY A 155 8.94 -17.13 -3.63
C GLY A 155 9.62 -16.14 -2.69
N ASN A 156 9.07 -14.94 -2.60
CA ASN A 156 9.50 -13.92 -1.64
C ASN A 156 8.31 -13.06 -1.22
N SER A 157 8.40 -12.47 -0.04
CA SER A 157 7.39 -11.58 0.52
C SER A 157 7.89 -10.13 0.66
N GLY A 158 8.96 -9.78 -0.05
CA GLY A 158 9.62 -8.48 0.05
C GLY A 158 10.60 -8.40 1.22
N SER A 159 10.71 -7.25 1.89
CA SER A 159 11.63 -7.09 3.02
C SER A 159 11.21 -7.95 4.22
N PHE A 160 12.08 -8.84 4.63
CA PHE A 160 11.83 -9.73 5.78
C PHE A 160 11.86 -8.97 7.10
N PHE A 161 12.87 -8.12 7.30
CA PHE A 161 13.01 -7.32 8.51
C PHE A 161 12.27 -5.99 8.42
N LYS A 162 11.64 -5.61 9.53
CA LYS A 162 11.14 -4.26 9.74
C LYS A 162 12.31 -3.35 10.14
N ASN A 163 12.48 -2.20 9.47
CA ASN A 163 13.48 -1.22 9.89
C ASN A 163 13.18 -0.75 11.32
N PRO A 164 14.17 -0.71 12.23
CA PRO A 164 13.97 -0.18 13.56
C PRO A 164 13.73 1.33 13.52
N ILE A 165 12.94 1.83 14.46
CA ILE A 165 12.87 3.26 14.77
C ILE A 165 13.81 3.47 15.95
N VAL A 166 14.84 4.25 15.74
CA VAL A 166 15.87 4.56 16.75
C VAL A 166 15.90 6.05 17.04
N SER A 167 16.47 6.45 18.19
CA SER A 167 16.76 7.85 18.49
C SER A 167 17.89 8.38 17.57
N ILE A 168 17.92 9.69 17.37
CA ILE A 168 18.97 10.34 16.56
C ILE A 168 20.39 10.00 17.09
N ASP A 169 20.53 9.89 18.42
CA ASP A 169 21.81 9.58 19.06
C ASP A 169 22.38 8.19 18.70
N LEU A 170 21.54 7.27 18.22
CA LEU A 170 21.94 5.94 17.74
C LEU A 170 22.25 5.89 16.24
N LEU A 171 22.14 7.02 15.54
CA LEU A 171 22.45 7.12 14.11
C LEU A 171 23.87 7.63 13.85
N ASN A 172 24.58 8.08 14.87
CA ASN A 172 25.99 8.46 14.88
C ASN A 172 26.79 7.26 15.44
#